data_fa09f49cbeae3160ab8c6a43735d6688
#
_entry.id   fa09f49cbeae3160ab8c6a43735d6688
#
_cell.length_a   1.000
_cell.length_b   1.000
_cell.length_c   1.000
_cell.angle_alpha   90.00
_cell.angle_beta   90.00
_cell.angle_gamma   90.00
#
_symmetry.space_group_name_H-M   'P 1'
#
loop_
_entity.id
_entity.type
_entity.pdbx_description
1 polymer ?
#
loop_
_entity_poly.entity_id
_entity_poly.type
_entity_poly.pdbx_seq_one_letter_code
_entity_poly.pdbx_strand_id
1 'polypeptide(L)'
;MIIMNILAIGDIIGKPGRLVVSRHLRSLRKQYKIDFVIANGENTAGGFGLTSGTARELLDAGVTMITSGNHIFAQKEILPYLETDMPVIRPLNYPPGVPGKGYRIAGKVLVVNLIGRTFMNSYDDPFRAMDKLLEELKDRPK
;
A
#
# COMPACT_ATOMS: atom_id res chain seq x y z
N MET A 1 -24.95 5.51 11.45
CA MET A 1 -23.59 4.93 11.50
C MET A 1 -23.27 4.44 10.09
N ILE A 2 -22.21 4.96 9.44
CA ILE A 2 -21.79 4.49 8.11
C ILE A 2 -20.90 3.27 8.37
N ILE A 3 -21.34 2.09 7.94
CA ILE A 3 -20.53 0.87 7.96
C ILE A 3 -19.77 0.82 6.65
N MET A 4 -18.44 0.67 6.70
CA MET A 4 -17.57 0.51 5.56
C MET A 4 -16.90 -0.87 5.63
N ASN A 5 -17.01 -1.65 4.56
CA ASN A 5 -16.37 -2.96 4.45
C ASN A 5 -15.02 -2.81 3.75
N ILE A 6 -13.94 -3.14 4.44
CA ILE A 6 -12.57 -3.06 3.92
C ILE A 6 -12.02 -4.47 3.76
N LEU A 7 -11.48 -4.77 2.57
CA LEU A 7 -10.71 -5.97 2.31
C LEU A 7 -9.22 -5.65 2.36
N ALA A 8 -8.48 -6.35 3.21
CA ALA A 8 -7.02 -6.32 3.22
C ALA A 8 -6.47 -7.61 2.60
N ILE A 9 -5.70 -7.48 1.53
CA ILE A 9 -5.01 -8.58 0.85
C ILE A 9 -3.54 -8.52 1.27
N GLY A 10 -3.03 -9.64 1.80
CA GLY A 10 -1.64 -9.78 2.18
C GLY A 10 -0.70 -9.79 0.97
N ASP A 11 0.51 -10.30 1.17
CA ASP A 11 1.57 -10.28 0.16
C ASP A 11 1.18 -10.97 -1.15
N ILE A 12 1.13 -10.22 -2.25
CA ILE A 12 0.82 -10.71 -3.59
C ILE A 12 2.12 -11.04 -4.30
N ILE A 13 2.40 -12.34 -4.46
CA ILE A 13 3.67 -12.79 -5.02
C ILE A 13 3.54 -13.09 -6.52
N GLY A 14 4.29 -12.36 -7.32
CA GLY A 14 4.50 -12.59 -8.75
C GLY A 14 3.21 -12.71 -9.59
N LYS A 15 3.33 -13.32 -10.76
CA LYS A 15 2.22 -13.50 -11.69
C LYS A 15 1.07 -14.36 -11.11
N PRO A 16 1.34 -15.46 -10.39
CA PRO A 16 0.25 -16.28 -9.81
C PRO A 16 -0.64 -15.46 -8.86
N GLY A 17 -0.04 -14.70 -7.94
CA GLY A 17 -0.79 -13.84 -7.01
C GLY A 17 -1.64 -12.80 -7.73
N ARG A 18 -1.06 -12.08 -8.72
CA ARG A 18 -1.82 -11.11 -9.53
C ARG A 18 -2.99 -11.75 -10.27
N LEU A 19 -2.81 -12.95 -10.84
CA LEU A 19 -3.88 -13.67 -11.53
C LEU A 19 -5.04 -14.04 -10.60
N VAL A 20 -4.76 -14.46 -9.36
CA VAL A 20 -5.80 -14.74 -8.36
C VAL A 20 -6.59 -13.48 -8.06
N VAL A 21 -5.90 -12.36 -7.79
CA VAL A 21 -6.56 -11.07 -7.52
C VAL A 21 -7.43 -10.64 -8.71
N SER A 22 -6.89 -10.64 -9.93
CA SER A 22 -7.62 -10.19 -11.11
C SER A 22 -8.85 -11.03 -11.42
N ARG A 23 -8.81 -12.34 -11.14
CA ARG A 23 -9.93 -13.27 -11.39
C ARG A 23 -11.03 -13.16 -10.34
N HIS A 24 -10.69 -12.93 -9.08
CA HIS A 24 -11.63 -13.10 -7.98
C HIS A 24 -12.06 -11.81 -7.29
N LEU A 25 -11.25 -10.75 -7.34
CA LEU A 25 -11.50 -9.55 -6.54
C LEU A 25 -12.86 -8.90 -6.86
N ARG A 26 -13.25 -8.81 -8.12
CA ARG A 26 -14.54 -8.20 -8.51
C ARG A 26 -15.74 -8.97 -7.95
N SER A 27 -15.69 -10.31 -7.97
CA SER A 27 -16.75 -11.14 -7.40
C SER A 27 -16.81 -11.04 -5.88
N LEU A 28 -15.65 -11.04 -5.21
CA LEU A 28 -15.55 -10.83 -3.76
C LEU A 28 -16.10 -9.47 -3.33
N ARG A 29 -15.74 -8.40 -4.06
CA ARG A 29 -16.26 -7.06 -3.78
C ARG A 29 -17.79 -7.02 -3.83
N LYS A 30 -18.39 -7.66 -4.84
CA LYS A 30 -19.85 -7.75 -4.96
C LYS A 30 -20.48 -8.60 -3.86
N GLN A 31 -19.92 -9.78 -3.60
CA GLN A 31 -20.44 -10.74 -2.62
C GLN A 31 -20.45 -10.18 -1.20
N TYR A 32 -19.36 -9.52 -0.79
CA TYR A 32 -19.17 -9.03 0.56
C TYR A 32 -19.40 -7.51 0.70
N LYS A 33 -19.92 -6.87 -0.36
CA LYS A 33 -20.18 -5.40 -0.38
C LYS A 33 -18.95 -4.60 0.05
N ILE A 34 -17.78 -4.95 -0.51
CA ILE A 34 -16.50 -4.32 -0.15
C ILE A 34 -16.40 -2.94 -0.79
N ASP A 35 -16.23 -1.93 0.06
CA ASP A 35 -16.12 -0.52 -0.33
C ASP A 35 -14.69 -0.14 -0.67
N PHE A 36 -13.71 -0.70 0.06
CA PHE A 36 -12.30 -0.33 -0.04
C PHE A 36 -11.40 -1.57 -0.03
N VAL A 37 -10.37 -1.61 -0.90
CA VAL A 37 -9.45 -2.73 -1.00
C VAL A 37 -8.02 -2.24 -0.82
N ILE A 38 -7.32 -2.77 0.17
CA ILE A 38 -5.89 -2.56 0.40
C ILE A 38 -5.17 -3.85 0.03
N ALA A 39 -4.06 -3.76 -0.69
CA ALA A 39 -3.26 -4.92 -1.08
C ALA A 39 -1.77 -4.66 -0.92
N ASN A 40 -1.03 -5.61 -0.35
CA ASN A 40 0.43 -5.55 -0.36
C ASN A 40 0.93 -6.05 -1.73
N GLY A 41 1.59 -5.15 -2.46
CA GLY A 41 2.10 -5.39 -3.81
C GLY A 41 3.62 -5.47 -3.91
N GLU A 42 4.36 -5.46 -2.80
CA GLU A 42 5.82 -5.36 -2.81
C GLU A 42 6.56 -6.49 -3.55
N ASN A 43 5.90 -7.64 -3.78
CA ASN A 43 6.48 -8.81 -4.44
C ASN A 43 5.78 -9.17 -5.77
N THR A 44 5.01 -8.26 -6.34
CA THR A 44 4.24 -8.52 -7.57
C THR A 44 5.10 -8.63 -8.83
N ALA A 45 6.27 -7.99 -8.88
CA ALA A 45 7.18 -8.01 -10.02
C ALA A 45 8.13 -9.21 -9.94
N GLY A 46 7.64 -10.38 -10.38
CA GLY A 46 8.45 -11.60 -10.40
C GLY A 46 8.80 -12.19 -9.03
N GLY A 47 8.11 -11.75 -7.97
CA GLY A 47 8.37 -12.18 -6.57
C GLY A 47 9.26 -11.21 -5.78
N PHE A 48 9.72 -10.11 -6.41
CA PHE A 48 10.61 -9.16 -5.78
C PHE A 48 10.44 -7.75 -6.35
N GLY A 49 9.84 -6.85 -5.58
CA GLY A 49 9.56 -5.48 -5.98
C GLY A 49 8.19 -5.28 -6.64
N LEU A 50 7.93 -4.04 -7.01
CA LEU A 50 6.73 -3.55 -7.68
C LEU A 50 7.15 -2.71 -8.90
N THR A 51 6.49 -2.89 -10.04
CA THR A 51 6.62 -2.02 -11.22
C THR A 51 5.34 -1.22 -11.45
N SER A 52 5.40 -0.16 -12.24
CA SER A 52 4.20 0.60 -12.63
C SER A 52 3.18 -0.29 -13.36
N GLY A 53 3.67 -1.22 -14.18
CA GLY A 53 2.83 -2.18 -14.88
C GLY A 53 2.08 -3.12 -13.94
N THR A 54 2.80 -3.74 -12.97
CA THR A 54 2.16 -4.64 -12.01
C THR A 54 1.26 -3.90 -11.01
N ALA A 55 1.59 -2.65 -10.67
CA ALA A 55 0.72 -1.79 -9.89
C ALA A 55 -0.61 -1.51 -10.62
N ARG A 56 -0.53 -1.09 -11.89
CA ARG A 56 -1.73 -0.86 -12.72
C ARG A 56 -2.60 -2.11 -12.86
N GLU A 57 -2.00 -3.28 -13.07
CA GLU A 57 -2.72 -4.56 -13.13
C GLU A 57 -3.58 -4.78 -11.87
N LEU A 58 -3.06 -4.49 -10.67
CA LEU A 58 -3.82 -4.61 -9.43
C LEU A 58 -4.91 -3.54 -9.31
N LEU A 59 -4.63 -2.30 -9.69
CA LEU A 59 -5.60 -1.20 -9.66
C LEU A 59 -6.77 -1.47 -10.61
N ASP A 60 -6.48 -1.93 -11.83
CA ASP A 60 -7.48 -2.31 -12.83
C ASP A 60 -8.33 -3.51 -12.38
N ALA A 61 -7.75 -4.41 -11.58
CA ALA A 61 -8.50 -5.50 -10.95
C ALA A 61 -9.46 -5.02 -9.86
N GLY A 62 -9.28 -3.81 -9.33
CA GLY A 62 -10.15 -3.21 -8.32
C GLY A 62 -9.51 -2.98 -6.96
N VAL A 63 -8.19 -3.09 -6.83
CA VAL A 63 -7.46 -2.63 -5.64
C VAL A 63 -7.55 -1.11 -5.56
N THR A 64 -7.83 -0.58 -4.37
CA THR A 64 -7.95 0.86 -4.13
C THR A 64 -6.64 1.49 -3.69
N MET A 65 -5.86 0.77 -2.88
CA MET A 65 -4.57 1.23 -2.35
C MET A 65 -3.59 0.08 -2.30
N ILE A 66 -2.36 0.32 -2.76
CA ILE A 66 -1.26 -0.65 -2.71
C ILE A 66 -0.30 -0.23 -1.60
N THR A 67 -0.09 -1.13 -0.64
CA THR A 67 0.99 -1.02 0.34
C THR A 67 2.22 -1.77 -0.14
N SER A 68 3.33 -1.52 0.48
CA SER A 68 4.60 -2.18 0.18
C SER A 68 5.41 -2.45 1.46
N GLY A 69 6.67 -2.84 1.31
CA GLY A 69 7.58 -3.10 2.41
C GLY A 69 9.02 -2.82 2.01
N ASN A 70 9.95 -3.67 2.45
CA ASN A 70 11.38 -3.48 2.17
C ASN A 70 11.76 -3.67 0.70
N HIS A 71 10.91 -4.28 -0.12
CA HIS A 71 11.18 -4.50 -1.54
C HIS A 71 10.68 -3.37 -2.45
N ILE A 72 10.10 -2.29 -1.91
CA ILE A 72 9.52 -1.20 -2.73
C ILE A 72 10.53 -0.59 -3.71
N PHE A 73 11.81 -0.53 -3.33
CA PHE A 73 12.88 0.04 -4.13
C PHE A 73 13.66 -1.00 -4.97
N ALA A 74 13.25 -2.28 -4.93
CA ALA A 74 13.91 -3.35 -5.65
C ALA A 74 13.83 -3.18 -7.17
N GLN A 75 12.71 -2.67 -7.67
CA GLN A 75 12.52 -2.32 -9.07
C GLN A 75 12.62 -0.80 -9.23
N LYS A 76 13.74 -0.31 -9.77
CA LYS A 76 13.99 1.15 -9.91
C LYS A 76 12.94 1.86 -10.78
N GLU A 77 12.29 1.13 -11.67
CA GLU A 77 11.25 1.64 -12.57
C GLU A 77 10.05 2.23 -11.81
N ILE A 78 9.74 1.78 -10.57
CA ILE A 78 8.63 2.32 -9.79
C ILE A 78 8.91 3.73 -9.22
N LEU A 79 10.17 4.12 -9.04
CA LEU A 79 10.57 5.33 -8.32
C LEU A 79 9.86 6.61 -8.81
N PRO A 80 9.81 6.91 -10.13
CA PRO A 80 9.10 8.10 -10.61
C PRO A 80 7.62 8.10 -10.27
N TYR A 81 7.00 6.92 -10.19
CA TYR A 81 5.57 6.77 -9.95
C TYR A 81 5.19 6.93 -8.47
N LEU A 82 6.14 6.71 -7.55
CA LEU A 82 5.91 6.91 -6.11
C LEU A 82 5.66 8.39 -5.74
N GLU A 83 6.11 9.32 -6.59
CA GLU A 83 5.88 10.77 -6.41
C GLU A 83 4.62 11.27 -7.12
N THR A 84 3.91 10.41 -7.84
CA THR A 84 2.67 10.75 -8.54
C THR A 84 1.43 10.45 -7.69
N ASP A 85 0.25 10.60 -8.30
CA ASP A 85 -1.02 10.21 -7.69
C ASP A 85 -1.32 8.71 -7.73
N MET A 86 -0.40 7.89 -8.25
CA MET A 86 -0.53 6.43 -8.18
C MET A 86 -0.74 6.01 -6.71
N PRO A 87 -1.81 5.25 -6.38
CA PRO A 87 -2.13 4.92 -5.00
C PRO A 87 -1.26 3.78 -4.45
N VAL A 88 0.03 4.04 -4.42
CA VAL A 88 1.07 3.18 -3.83
C VAL A 88 1.70 3.92 -2.66
N ILE A 89 1.86 3.24 -1.53
CA ILE A 89 2.54 3.78 -0.36
C ILE A 89 3.66 2.86 0.09
N ARG A 90 4.79 3.47 0.46
CA ARG A 90 5.92 2.80 1.12
C ARG A 90 5.75 2.82 2.64
N PRO A 91 6.56 2.08 3.42
CA PRO A 91 6.55 2.25 4.87
C PRO A 91 6.85 3.70 5.31
N LEU A 92 6.05 4.21 6.24
CA LEU A 92 6.14 5.57 6.77
C LEU A 92 7.48 5.80 7.50
N ASN A 93 7.93 4.78 8.22
CA ASN A 93 9.14 4.83 9.05
C ASN A 93 10.44 4.50 8.29
N TYR A 94 10.47 4.74 6.98
CA TYR A 94 11.72 4.86 6.24
C TYR A 94 12.45 6.18 6.61
N PRO A 95 13.77 6.24 6.47
CA PRO A 95 14.51 7.48 6.70
C PRO A 95 13.98 8.65 5.85
N PRO A 96 14.15 9.90 6.31
CA PRO A 96 13.77 11.09 5.54
C PRO A 96 14.43 11.14 4.16
N GLY A 97 13.75 11.71 3.18
CA GLY A 97 14.28 11.95 1.83
C GLY A 97 14.20 10.78 0.86
N VAL A 98 13.70 9.60 1.28
CA VAL A 98 13.42 8.53 0.33
C VAL A 98 12.14 8.79 -0.48
N PRO A 99 12.07 8.38 -1.77
CA PRO A 99 10.91 8.63 -2.62
C PRO A 99 9.62 8.01 -2.09
N GLY A 100 8.51 8.67 -2.37
CA GLY A 100 7.16 8.17 -2.10
C GLY A 100 6.61 8.55 -0.72
N LYS A 101 5.32 8.27 -0.53
CA LYS A 101 4.55 8.63 0.66
C LYS A 101 4.35 7.42 1.56
N GLY A 102 4.38 7.62 2.88
CA GLY A 102 4.16 6.56 3.88
C GLY A 102 2.69 6.36 4.25
N TYR A 103 1.83 7.29 3.83
CA TYR A 103 0.38 7.24 4.04
C TYR A 103 -0.37 7.97 2.92
N ARG A 104 -1.64 7.65 2.79
CA ARG A 104 -2.60 8.40 1.94
C ARG A 104 -3.98 8.40 2.56
N ILE A 105 -4.71 9.48 2.30
CA ILE A 105 -6.14 9.60 2.61
C ILE A 105 -6.90 9.40 1.30
N ALA A 106 -7.81 8.42 1.29
CA ALA A 106 -8.68 8.13 0.17
C ALA A 106 -10.15 8.17 0.65
N GLY A 107 -10.85 9.24 0.33
CA GLY A 107 -12.16 9.52 0.89
C GLY A 107 -12.10 9.66 2.42
N LYS A 108 -12.76 8.75 3.13
CA LYS A 108 -12.79 8.72 4.61
C LYS A 108 -11.79 7.72 5.22
N VAL A 109 -10.93 7.11 4.41
CA VAL A 109 -9.98 6.10 4.87
C VAL A 109 -8.57 6.68 4.86
N LEU A 110 -7.93 6.71 6.03
CA LEU A 110 -6.50 6.91 6.16
C LEU A 110 -5.82 5.55 6.09
N VAL A 111 -4.96 5.35 5.10
CA VAL A 111 -4.11 4.16 4.99
C VAL A 111 -2.69 4.55 5.34
N VAL A 112 -2.13 3.88 6.34
CA VAL A 112 -0.73 4.06 6.78
C VAL A 112 -0.01 2.73 6.61
N ASN A 113 1.18 2.76 6.04
CA ASN A 113 2.04 1.59 5.96
C ASN A 113 3.21 1.73 6.94
N LEU A 114 3.50 0.70 7.71
CA LEU A 114 4.59 0.66 8.67
C LEU A 114 5.39 -0.64 8.50
N ILE A 115 6.68 -0.58 8.77
CA ILE A 115 7.56 -1.75 8.74
C ILE A 115 8.18 -1.99 10.12
N GLY A 116 8.25 -3.26 10.53
CA GLY A 116 8.95 -3.66 11.75
C GLY A 116 10.46 -3.52 11.64
N ARG A 117 11.19 -3.64 12.77
CA ARG A 117 12.64 -3.51 12.84
C ARG A 117 13.38 -4.81 13.18
N THR A 118 12.67 -5.79 13.72
CA THR A 118 13.30 -7.07 14.17
C THR A 118 13.79 -7.85 12.97
N PHE A 119 15.07 -8.15 12.92
CA PHE A 119 15.77 -8.81 11.81
C PHE A 119 15.68 -8.05 10.46
N MET A 120 15.46 -6.74 10.51
CA MET A 120 15.35 -5.87 9.34
C MET A 120 16.49 -4.84 9.33
N ASN A 121 16.57 -4.05 8.25
CA ASN A 121 17.46 -2.90 8.17
C ASN A 121 17.12 -1.83 9.24
N SER A 122 18.01 -0.86 9.42
CA SER A 122 17.80 0.27 10.34
C SER A 122 16.70 1.20 9.82
N TYR A 123 15.48 0.96 10.27
CA TYR A 123 14.33 1.84 10.05
C TYR A 123 14.05 2.66 11.31
N ASP A 124 13.37 3.79 11.15
CA ASP A 124 12.87 4.56 12.26
C ASP A 124 11.83 3.77 13.06
N ASP A 125 11.60 4.18 14.31
CA ASP A 125 10.62 3.52 15.18
C ASP A 125 9.20 3.66 14.61
N PRO A 126 8.50 2.55 14.29
CA PRO A 126 7.18 2.61 13.68
C PRO A 126 6.11 3.20 14.60
N PHE A 127 6.22 3.00 15.92
CA PHE A 127 5.28 3.56 16.88
C PHE A 127 5.42 5.08 16.96
N ARG A 128 6.65 5.58 17.07
CA ARG A 128 6.92 7.02 17.06
C ARG A 128 6.54 7.69 15.74
N ALA A 129 6.78 7.00 14.61
CA ALA A 129 6.37 7.50 13.30
C ALA A 129 4.85 7.64 13.20
N MET A 130 4.11 6.67 13.74
CA MET A 130 2.64 6.73 13.79
C MET A 130 2.12 7.82 14.71
N ASP A 131 2.68 7.95 15.92
CA ASP A 131 2.28 8.99 16.88
C ASP A 131 2.47 10.38 16.27
N LYS A 132 3.63 10.62 15.66
CA LYS A 132 3.93 11.89 14.96
C LYS A 132 2.92 12.17 13.85
N LEU A 133 2.61 11.18 13.01
CA LEU A 133 1.63 11.34 11.94
C LEU A 133 0.24 11.70 12.50
N LEU A 134 -0.20 11.03 13.57
CA LEU A 134 -1.50 11.31 14.18
C LEU A 134 -1.55 12.72 14.77
N GLU A 135 -0.47 13.22 15.37
CA GLU A 135 -0.38 14.60 15.84
C GLU A 135 -0.48 15.59 14.68
N GLU A 136 0.26 15.38 13.59
CA GLU A 136 0.21 16.22 12.38
C GLU A 136 -1.19 16.25 11.73
N LEU A 137 -1.95 15.14 11.84
CA LEU A 137 -3.29 15.04 11.26
C LEU A 137 -4.40 15.64 12.16
N LYS A 138 -4.16 15.81 13.48
CA LYS A 138 -5.12 16.45 14.39
C LYS A 138 -5.42 17.90 14.03
N ASP A 139 -4.42 18.58 13.50
CA ASP A 139 -4.50 20.01 13.15
C ASP A 139 -5.04 20.27 11.73
N ARG A 140 -5.41 19.22 11.00
CA ARG A 140 -6.02 19.38 9.66
C ARG A 140 -7.53 19.56 9.78
N PRO A 141 -8.13 20.51 9.03
CA PRO A 141 -9.58 20.64 8.98
C PRO A 141 -10.20 19.32 8.52
N LYS A 142 -11.24 18.89 9.22
CA LYS A 142 -12.00 17.68 8.92
C LYS A 142 -12.75 17.80 7.60
#